data_c4e5b51ac6adfc2bfb5c26f037e6a68b
#
_entry.id   c4e5b51ac6adfc2bfb5c26f037e6a68b
#
_cell.length_a   1.000
_cell.length_b   1.000
_cell.length_c   1.000
_cell.angle_alpha   90.00
_cell.angle_beta   90.00
_cell.angle_gamma   90.00
#
_symmetry.space_group_name_H-M   'P 1'
#
loop_
_entity.id
_entity.type
_entity.pdbx_description
1 polymer ?
#
loop_
_entity_poly.entity_id
_entity_poly.type
_entity_poly.pdbx_seq_one_letter_code
_entity_poly.pdbx_strand_id
1 'polypeptide(L)'
;MKYINKKLSIEKVAIDSIAKKYNTPSYCYSSKQLRENIINFKKNFKTFSPMICFSTKSNTNTTLIREISKFGFGADVVSIGELMMAIKAGIKPKKIVFSGVGKTSNEINYAIEKDILLINAESESEIKEIDRIAKLKKKKVHVGIRLNPN
;
A
#
# COMPACT_ATOMS: atom_id res chain seq x y z
N MET A 1 -13.79 -9.65 -17.50
CA MET A 1 -13.91 -9.35 -18.94
C MET A 1 -15.05 -10.17 -19.51
N LYS A 2 -15.81 -9.64 -20.49
CA LYS A 2 -16.89 -10.33 -21.19
C LYS A 2 -17.09 -9.74 -22.59
N TYR A 3 -17.71 -10.51 -23.50
CA TYR A 3 -18.12 -9.97 -24.78
C TYR A 3 -19.45 -9.19 -24.65
N ILE A 4 -19.48 -7.97 -25.18
CA ILE A 4 -20.66 -7.12 -25.29
C ILE A 4 -20.74 -6.69 -26.74
N ASN A 5 -21.83 -7.03 -27.44
CA ASN A 5 -22.01 -6.75 -28.87
C ASN A 5 -20.79 -7.17 -29.73
N LYS A 6 -20.35 -8.42 -29.53
CA LYS A 6 -19.19 -9.03 -30.21
C LYS A 6 -17.83 -8.36 -29.92
N LYS A 7 -17.74 -7.41 -28.99
CA LYS A 7 -16.49 -6.75 -28.58
C LYS A 7 -16.09 -7.20 -27.18
N LEU A 8 -14.83 -7.62 -27.02
CA LEU A 8 -14.27 -7.91 -25.71
C LEU A 8 -14.22 -6.62 -24.89
N SER A 9 -14.80 -6.66 -23.68
CA SER A 9 -14.99 -5.47 -22.86
C SER A 9 -14.59 -5.71 -21.39
N ILE A 10 -14.01 -4.70 -20.78
CA ILE A 10 -13.82 -4.55 -19.32
C ILE A 10 -14.92 -3.63 -18.82
N GLU A 11 -15.74 -4.13 -17.88
CA GLU A 11 -16.97 -3.46 -17.45
C GLU A 11 -17.88 -3.16 -18.66
N LYS A 12 -17.98 -1.90 -19.07
CA LYS A 12 -18.75 -1.46 -20.24
C LYS A 12 -17.87 -0.85 -21.35
N VAL A 13 -16.54 -0.92 -21.21
CA VAL A 13 -15.59 -0.31 -22.14
C VAL A 13 -14.94 -1.38 -23.00
N ALA A 14 -15.03 -1.24 -24.33
CA ALA A 14 -14.39 -2.14 -25.26
C ALA A 14 -12.86 -2.02 -25.19
N ILE A 15 -12.17 -3.16 -25.18
CA ILE A 15 -10.69 -3.19 -25.11
C ILE A 15 -10.06 -2.48 -26.31
N ASP A 16 -10.64 -2.61 -27.50
CA ASP A 16 -10.18 -1.92 -28.70
C ASP A 16 -10.16 -0.40 -28.53
N SER A 17 -11.15 0.16 -27.82
CA SER A 17 -11.22 1.60 -27.55
C SER A 17 -10.12 2.04 -26.59
N ILE A 18 -9.76 1.19 -25.63
CA ILE A 18 -8.65 1.43 -24.70
C ILE A 18 -7.32 1.40 -25.47
N ALA A 19 -7.11 0.36 -26.27
CA ALA A 19 -5.89 0.20 -27.07
C ALA A 19 -5.69 1.37 -28.04
N LYS A 20 -6.75 1.82 -28.72
CA LYS A 20 -6.70 2.98 -29.63
C LYS A 20 -6.38 4.29 -28.91
N LYS A 21 -6.85 4.47 -27.68
CA LYS A 21 -6.68 5.70 -26.91
C LYS A 21 -5.34 5.78 -26.19
N TYR A 22 -4.87 4.67 -25.65
CA TYR A 22 -3.72 4.63 -24.74
C TYR A 22 -2.53 3.84 -25.29
N ASN A 23 -2.66 3.28 -26.52
CA ASN A 23 -1.70 2.39 -27.16
C ASN A 23 -1.54 1.04 -26.44
N THR A 24 -0.70 0.19 -26.99
CA THR A 24 -0.29 -1.11 -26.43
C THR A 24 1.23 -1.20 -26.38
N PRO A 25 1.81 -1.91 -25.41
CA PRO A 25 1.13 -2.68 -24.34
C PRO A 25 0.58 -1.77 -23.23
N SER A 26 -0.54 -2.16 -22.59
CA SER A 26 -1.14 -1.43 -21.47
C SER A 26 -1.80 -2.37 -20.46
N TYR A 27 -1.75 -2.00 -19.19
CA TYR A 27 -2.47 -2.69 -18.10
C TYR A 27 -3.81 -2.02 -17.86
N CYS A 28 -4.89 -2.82 -17.86
CA CYS A 28 -6.24 -2.35 -17.60
C CYS A 28 -6.79 -2.98 -16.33
N TYR A 29 -7.19 -2.15 -15.38
CA TYR A 29 -7.79 -2.57 -14.12
C TYR A 29 -9.26 -2.20 -14.07
N SER A 30 -10.11 -3.14 -13.63
CA SER A 30 -11.52 -2.89 -13.38
C SER A 30 -11.71 -2.36 -11.97
N SER A 31 -12.18 -1.14 -11.83
CA SER A 31 -12.48 -0.55 -10.52
C SER A 31 -13.64 -1.27 -9.83
N LYS A 32 -14.61 -1.77 -10.60
CA LYS A 32 -15.72 -2.57 -10.08
C LYS A 32 -15.21 -3.87 -9.48
N GLN A 33 -14.37 -4.61 -10.21
CA GLN A 33 -13.82 -5.88 -9.73
C GLN A 33 -12.95 -5.68 -8.49
N LEU A 34 -12.13 -4.61 -8.47
CA LEU A 34 -11.33 -4.25 -7.29
C LEU A 34 -12.21 -4.05 -6.07
N ARG A 35 -13.28 -3.26 -6.21
CA ARG A 35 -14.23 -3.00 -5.10
C ARG A 35 -14.92 -4.27 -4.63
N GLU A 36 -15.39 -5.11 -5.55
CA GLU A 36 -16.02 -6.40 -5.22
C GLU A 36 -15.06 -7.31 -4.46
N ASN A 37 -13.80 -7.40 -4.90
CA ASN A 37 -12.78 -8.19 -4.22
C ASN A 37 -12.52 -7.67 -2.80
N ILE A 38 -12.40 -6.36 -2.60
CA ILE A 38 -12.21 -5.74 -1.30
C ILE A 38 -13.39 -6.05 -0.36
N ILE A 39 -14.61 -5.87 -0.85
CA ILE A 39 -15.83 -6.12 -0.07
C ILE A 39 -15.90 -7.59 0.33
N ASN A 40 -15.67 -8.50 -0.61
CA ASN A 40 -15.70 -9.94 -0.35
C ASN A 40 -14.60 -10.35 0.64
N PHE A 41 -13.40 -9.80 0.51
CA PHE A 41 -12.31 -10.05 1.45
C PHE A 41 -12.68 -9.61 2.86
N LYS A 42 -13.22 -8.40 3.02
CA LYS A 42 -13.65 -7.87 4.34
C LYS A 42 -14.75 -8.70 4.99
N LYS A 43 -15.66 -9.28 4.21
CA LYS A 43 -16.76 -10.11 4.74
C LYS A 43 -16.27 -11.36 5.48
N ASN A 44 -15.05 -11.83 5.21
CA ASN A 44 -14.49 -13.00 5.89
C ASN A 44 -14.03 -12.70 7.34
N PHE A 45 -13.93 -11.42 7.73
CA PHE A 45 -13.55 -11.00 9.08
C PHE A 45 -14.77 -10.56 9.89
N LYS A 46 -15.76 -11.46 10.04
CA LYS A 46 -17.04 -11.12 10.70
C LYS A 46 -16.92 -10.97 12.21
N THR A 47 -16.00 -11.71 12.84
CA THR A 47 -15.85 -11.80 14.30
C THR A 47 -14.89 -10.76 14.88
N PHE A 48 -14.07 -10.14 14.06
CA PHE A 48 -13.10 -9.12 14.47
C PHE A 48 -12.85 -8.15 13.31
N SER A 49 -12.43 -6.94 13.63
CA SER A 49 -12.16 -5.89 12.64
C SER A 49 -10.64 -5.65 12.53
N PRO A 50 -9.91 -6.46 11.77
CA PRO A 50 -8.47 -6.27 11.62
C PRO A 50 -8.17 -5.01 10.82
N MET A 51 -7.03 -4.40 11.08
CA MET A 51 -6.47 -3.44 10.16
C MET A 51 -5.85 -4.18 8.98
N ILE A 52 -6.40 -3.96 7.80
CA ILE A 52 -5.92 -4.58 6.57
C ILE A 52 -5.03 -3.58 5.86
N CYS A 53 -3.78 -3.96 5.57
CA CYS A 53 -2.84 -3.15 4.82
C CYS A 53 -2.65 -3.71 3.41
N PHE A 54 -2.75 -2.84 2.42
CA PHE A 54 -2.42 -3.17 1.03
C PHE A 54 -0.90 -3.09 0.83
N SER A 55 -0.30 -4.16 0.31
CA SER A 55 1.12 -4.18 -0.01
C SER A 55 1.37 -3.40 -1.32
N THR A 56 1.90 -2.19 -1.18
CA THR A 56 2.07 -1.24 -2.30
C THR A 56 3.06 -1.70 -3.35
N LYS A 57 4.04 -2.54 -2.99
CA LYS A 57 4.99 -3.14 -3.93
C LYS A 57 4.32 -3.97 -5.04
N SER A 58 3.09 -4.46 -4.82
CA SER A 58 2.35 -5.21 -5.83
C SER A 58 1.80 -4.30 -6.93
N ASN A 59 1.47 -3.05 -6.62
CA ASN A 59 1.03 -2.05 -7.58
C ASN A 59 1.10 -0.64 -6.98
N THR A 60 2.01 0.18 -7.48
CA THR A 60 2.25 1.55 -6.99
C THR A 60 1.34 2.61 -7.64
N ASN A 61 0.37 2.22 -8.48
CA ASN A 61 -0.54 3.16 -9.10
C ASN A 61 -1.38 3.89 -8.04
N THR A 62 -1.14 5.21 -7.92
CA THR A 62 -1.80 6.06 -6.91
C THR A 62 -3.32 6.09 -7.03
N THR A 63 -3.87 5.91 -8.23
CA THR A 63 -5.33 5.85 -8.43
C THR A 63 -5.89 4.56 -7.84
N LEU A 64 -5.20 3.43 -8.02
CA LEU A 64 -5.57 2.15 -7.42
C LEU A 64 -5.47 2.23 -5.89
N ILE A 65 -4.37 2.75 -5.36
CA ILE A 65 -4.19 2.93 -3.91
C ILE A 65 -5.27 3.84 -3.32
N ARG A 66 -5.66 4.91 -4.05
CA ARG A 66 -6.76 5.80 -3.65
C ARG A 66 -8.11 5.08 -3.61
N GLU A 67 -8.40 4.21 -4.56
CA GLU A 67 -9.63 3.41 -4.49
C GLU A 67 -9.62 2.47 -3.28
N ILE A 68 -8.49 1.85 -2.97
CA ILE A 68 -8.31 0.98 -1.79
C ILE A 68 -8.47 1.78 -0.48
N SER A 69 -7.91 3.00 -0.41
CA SER A 69 -7.98 3.86 0.78
C SER A 69 -9.41 4.22 1.18
N LYS A 70 -10.32 4.35 0.20
CA LYS A 70 -11.76 4.63 0.43
C LYS A 70 -12.46 3.54 1.27
N PHE A 71 -11.93 2.33 1.26
CA PHE A 71 -12.44 1.21 2.07
C PHE A 71 -11.82 1.14 3.46
N GLY A 72 -11.00 2.12 3.82
CA GLY A 72 -10.38 2.22 5.14
C GLY A 72 -9.14 1.34 5.31
N PHE A 73 -8.59 0.78 4.25
CA PHE A 73 -7.35 0.01 4.30
C PHE A 73 -6.15 0.90 4.60
N GLY A 74 -5.16 0.30 5.26
CA GLY A 74 -3.81 0.84 5.39
C GLY A 74 -2.92 0.46 4.20
N ALA A 75 -1.63 0.77 4.34
CA ALA A 75 -0.61 0.35 3.40
C ALA A 75 0.56 -0.32 4.10
N ASP A 76 1.14 -1.33 3.45
CA ASP A 76 2.46 -1.86 3.73
C ASP A 76 3.39 -1.39 2.62
N VAL A 77 4.36 -0.56 3.00
CA VAL A 77 5.29 0.12 2.09
C VAL A 77 6.71 -0.38 2.32
N VAL A 78 7.54 -0.39 1.28
CA VAL A 78 8.92 -0.88 1.34
C VAL A 78 9.96 0.17 0.90
N SER A 79 9.53 1.40 0.64
CA SER A 79 10.41 2.52 0.30
C SER A 79 9.76 3.86 0.64
N ILE A 80 10.58 4.92 0.72
CA ILE A 80 10.07 6.29 0.90
C ILE A 80 9.14 6.71 -0.24
N GLY A 81 9.42 6.29 -1.47
CA GLY A 81 8.57 6.58 -2.63
C GLY A 81 7.18 5.99 -2.49
N GLU A 82 7.08 4.73 -2.04
CA GLU A 82 5.80 4.09 -1.75
C GLU A 82 5.07 4.76 -0.58
N LEU A 83 5.79 5.14 0.48
CA LEU A 83 5.24 5.86 1.62
C LEU A 83 4.62 7.20 1.19
N MET A 84 5.35 7.98 0.38
CA MET A 84 4.84 9.25 -0.18
C MET A 84 3.60 9.03 -1.05
N MET A 85 3.62 8.00 -1.91
CA MET A 85 2.47 7.66 -2.77
C MET A 85 1.25 7.22 -1.96
N ALA A 86 1.44 6.41 -0.91
CA ALA A 86 0.36 5.98 -0.03
C ALA A 86 -0.32 7.18 0.67
N ILE A 87 0.48 8.10 1.23
CA ILE A 87 -0.03 9.33 1.85
C ILE A 87 -0.75 10.20 0.82
N LYS A 88 -0.16 10.42 -0.36
CA LYS A 88 -0.77 11.20 -1.47
C LYS A 88 -2.08 10.57 -1.96
N ALA A 89 -2.17 9.25 -1.91
CA ALA A 89 -3.40 8.52 -2.26
C ALA A 89 -4.49 8.59 -1.18
N GLY A 90 -4.22 9.20 -0.02
CA GLY A 90 -5.19 9.42 1.05
C GLY A 90 -5.19 8.35 2.15
N ILE A 91 -4.17 7.49 2.21
CA ILE A 91 -3.99 6.59 3.34
C ILE A 91 -3.47 7.38 4.54
N LYS A 92 -4.16 7.25 5.67
CA LYS A 92 -3.75 7.93 6.91
C LYS A 92 -2.41 7.36 7.41
N PRO A 93 -1.43 8.19 7.80
CA PRO A 93 -0.14 7.72 8.30
C PRO A 93 -0.25 6.66 9.40
N LYS A 94 -1.17 6.82 10.34
CA LYS A 94 -1.48 5.84 11.42
C LYS A 94 -2.03 4.49 10.92
N LYS A 95 -2.13 4.29 9.61
CA LYS A 95 -2.48 3.02 8.96
C LYS A 95 -1.38 2.55 8.00
N ILE A 96 -0.17 3.09 8.13
CA ILE A 96 0.96 2.70 7.27
C ILE A 96 1.98 1.93 8.10
N VAL A 97 2.38 0.80 7.57
CA VAL A 97 3.48 -0.05 8.05
C VAL A 97 4.63 0.09 7.07
N PHE A 98 5.83 0.36 7.55
CA PHE A 98 7.03 0.42 6.72
C PHE A 98 7.88 -0.82 6.94
N SER A 99 7.90 -1.69 5.95
CA SER A 99 8.64 -2.95 5.91
C SER A 99 9.85 -2.84 4.96
N GLY A 100 10.56 -3.94 4.77
CA GLY A 100 11.67 -4.05 3.81
C GLY A 100 13.04 -3.80 4.40
N VAL A 101 14.03 -4.41 3.78
CA VAL A 101 15.44 -4.36 4.19
C VAL A 101 16.11 -3.06 3.73
N GLY A 102 17.13 -2.62 4.47
CA GLY A 102 18.01 -1.55 4.03
C GLY A 102 17.39 -0.15 4.06
N LYS A 103 16.47 0.11 4.99
CA LYS A 103 15.95 1.47 5.18
C LYS A 103 17.08 2.43 5.54
N THR A 104 17.19 3.50 4.79
CA THR A 104 18.15 4.57 5.07
C THR A 104 17.72 5.44 6.24
N SER A 105 18.66 6.15 6.85
CA SER A 105 18.36 7.14 7.91
C SER A 105 17.34 8.18 7.46
N ASN A 106 17.38 8.61 6.19
CA ASN A 106 16.44 9.56 5.63
C ASN A 106 15.02 9.01 5.53
N GLU A 107 14.88 7.74 5.13
CA GLU A 107 13.58 7.05 5.05
C GLU A 107 12.98 6.85 6.43
N ILE A 108 13.79 6.41 7.40
CA ILE A 108 13.38 6.26 8.80
C ILE A 108 12.96 7.61 9.37
N ASN A 109 13.77 8.66 9.15
CA ASN A 109 13.47 10.02 9.56
C ASN A 109 12.12 10.51 9.02
N TYR A 110 11.89 10.34 7.71
CA TYR A 110 10.64 10.74 7.09
C TYR A 110 9.43 9.96 7.64
N ALA A 111 9.57 8.65 7.84
CA ALA A 111 8.53 7.82 8.43
C ALA A 111 8.15 8.27 9.85
N ILE A 112 9.15 8.58 10.68
CA ILE A 112 8.97 9.10 12.04
C ILE A 112 8.32 10.50 12.02
N GLU A 113 8.72 11.36 11.08
CA GLU A 113 8.08 12.68 10.92
C GLU A 113 6.60 12.58 10.58
N LYS A 114 6.25 11.68 9.67
CA LYS A 114 4.86 11.45 9.26
C LYS A 114 4.03 10.70 10.29
N ASP A 115 4.66 10.24 11.38
CA ASP A 115 3.98 9.56 12.48
C ASP A 115 3.19 8.34 12.00
N ILE A 116 3.85 7.49 11.21
CA ILE A 116 3.25 6.25 10.70
C ILE A 116 2.95 5.26 11.84
N LEU A 117 2.18 4.22 11.53
CA LEU A 117 1.76 3.26 12.53
C LEU A 117 2.93 2.44 13.08
N LEU A 118 3.77 1.89 12.20
CA LEU A 118 4.76 0.88 12.56
C LEU A 118 5.93 0.90 11.58
N ILE A 119 7.15 0.74 12.08
CA ILE A 119 8.34 0.42 11.29
C ILE A 119 8.76 -1.00 11.63
N ASN A 120 8.78 -1.89 10.65
CA ASN A 120 9.31 -3.24 10.80
C ASN A 120 10.84 -3.21 10.66
N ALA A 121 11.56 -3.49 11.72
CA ALA A 121 13.00 -3.59 11.72
C ALA A 121 13.45 -4.98 11.25
N GLU A 122 14.44 -5.01 10.37
CA GLU A 122 14.99 -6.21 9.75
C GLU A 122 16.34 -6.61 10.37
N SER A 123 16.92 -5.75 11.22
CA SER A 123 18.19 -6.00 11.90
C SER A 123 18.34 -5.19 13.19
N GLU A 124 19.26 -5.62 14.05
CA GLU A 124 19.59 -4.90 15.28
C GLU A 124 20.15 -3.49 15.00
N SER A 125 20.98 -3.35 13.97
CA SER A 125 21.53 -2.05 13.56
C SER A 125 20.42 -1.08 13.14
N GLU A 126 19.40 -1.57 12.47
CA GLU A 126 18.25 -0.75 12.09
C GLU A 126 17.43 -0.31 13.31
N ILE A 127 17.25 -1.19 14.31
CA ILE A 127 16.60 -0.81 15.58
C ILE A 127 17.35 0.32 16.27
N LYS A 128 18.68 0.23 16.33
CA LYS A 128 19.54 1.27 16.93
C LYS A 128 19.40 2.60 16.19
N GLU A 129 19.32 2.56 14.85
CA GLU A 129 19.14 3.77 14.04
C GLU A 129 17.74 4.39 14.21
N ILE A 130 16.69 3.56 14.28
CA ILE A 130 15.33 4.03 14.59
C ILE A 130 15.30 4.71 15.96
N ASP A 131 15.88 4.10 16.98
CA ASP A 131 15.95 4.66 18.34
C ASP A 131 16.70 5.99 18.36
N ARG A 132 17.86 6.05 17.69
CA ARG A 132 18.66 7.28 17.58
C ARG A 132 17.85 8.44 16.98
N ILE A 133 17.16 8.18 15.85
CA ILE A 133 16.37 9.21 15.16
C ILE A 133 15.14 9.59 16.00
N ALA A 134 14.47 8.62 16.61
CA ALA A 134 13.32 8.86 17.46
C ALA A 134 13.67 9.75 18.67
N LYS A 135 14.83 9.50 19.32
CA LYS A 135 15.36 10.34 20.41
C LYS A 135 15.63 11.78 19.95
N LEU A 136 16.30 11.94 18.80
CA LEU A 136 16.57 13.27 18.23
C LEU A 136 15.29 14.06 17.97
N LYS A 137 14.23 13.37 17.52
CA LYS A 137 12.92 13.99 17.25
C LYS A 137 12.00 14.05 18.47
N LYS A 138 12.43 13.54 19.62
CA LYS A 138 11.61 13.43 20.83
C LYS A 138 10.26 12.75 20.58
N LYS A 139 10.25 11.71 19.74
CA LYS A 139 9.06 10.93 19.38
C LYS A 139 9.14 9.49 19.88
N LYS A 140 7.99 8.93 20.25
CA LYS A 140 7.84 7.48 20.46
C LYS A 140 7.43 6.83 19.15
N VAL A 141 8.06 5.71 18.80
CA VAL A 141 7.84 4.98 17.55
C VAL A 141 7.48 3.52 17.88
N HIS A 142 6.50 2.99 17.20
CA HIS A 142 6.20 1.56 17.26
C HIS A 142 7.13 0.82 16.30
N VAL A 143 7.82 -0.18 16.82
CA VAL A 143 8.75 -1.00 16.04
C VAL A 143 8.29 -2.45 16.10
N GLY A 144 8.15 -3.08 14.94
CA GLY A 144 8.02 -4.53 14.79
C GLY A 144 9.40 -5.15 14.53
N ILE A 145 9.61 -6.37 14.98
CA ILE A 145 10.82 -7.14 14.68
C ILE A 145 10.43 -8.23 13.70
N ARG A 146 11.09 -8.26 12.54
CA ARG A 146 10.88 -9.33 11.58
C ARG A 146 11.74 -10.52 11.94
N LEU A 147 11.09 -11.63 12.19
CA LEU A 147 11.72 -12.94 12.40
C LEU A 147 11.57 -13.76 11.12
N ASN A 148 12.68 -14.31 10.64
CA ASN A 148 12.68 -15.28 9.55
C ASN A 148 12.98 -16.65 10.18
N PRO A 149 11.96 -17.48 10.44
CA PRO A 149 12.20 -18.83 10.95
C PRO A 149 12.88 -19.69 9.87
N ASN A 150 13.83 -20.52 10.29
CA ASN A 150 14.48 -21.51 9.44
C ASN A 150 13.54 -22.67 9.14
#